data_a35079f0fa15eba5c7afcf7410677ec0
#
_entry.id   a35079f0fa15eba5c7afcf7410677ec0
#
_cell.length_a   1.000
_cell.length_b   1.000
_cell.length_c   1.000
_cell.angle_alpha   90.00
_cell.angle_beta   90.00
_cell.angle_gamma   90.00
#
_symmetry.space_group_name_H-M   'P 1'
#
loop_
_entity.id
_entity.type
_entity.pdbx_description
1 polymer ?
#
loop_
_entity_poly.entity_id
_entity_poly.type
_entity_poly.pdbx_seq_one_letter_code
_entity_poly.pdbx_strand_id
1 'polypeptide(L)' 'MQHADLLTDYLSVASAAKALHVHPHTLKRWRWNNYGPQPVKVGGRMYYRASEIQRWLESLGEHAVTARA' A
#
# COMPACT_ATOMS: atom_id res chain seq x y z
N MET A 1 4.20 -10.36 27.76
CA MET A 1 4.33 -9.81 27.28
C MET A 1 4.01 -9.71 26.25
N GLN A 2 3.68 -9.43 26.08
CA GLN A 2 3.45 -9.33 25.06
C GLN A 2 4.19 -8.72 24.36
N HIS A 3 4.45 -8.97 23.67
CA HIS A 3 5.39 -8.24 22.98
C HIS A 3 4.70 -7.38 21.98
N ALA A 4 5.28 -6.24 21.66
CA ALA A 4 4.68 -5.34 20.70
C ALA A 4 4.77 -5.94 19.31
N ASP A 5 3.71 -5.81 18.56
CA ASP A 5 3.71 -6.22 17.17
C ASP A 5 4.15 -5.02 16.34
N LEU A 6 5.41 -5.01 15.99
CA LEU A 6 5.98 -3.87 15.27
C LEU A 6 5.48 -3.72 13.85
N LEU A 7 4.80 -4.75 13.34
CA LEU A 7 4.26 -4.71 11.98
C LEU A 7 2.77 -4.47 11.97
N THR A 8 2.22 -3.98 13.07
CA THR A 8 0.78 -3.74 13.17
C THR A 8 0.28 -2.81 12.05
N ASP A 9 1.08 -1.82 11.70
CA ASP A 9 0.69 -0.84 10.68
C ASP A 9 1.10 -1.27 9.28
N TYR A 10 1.57 -2.49 9.13
CA TYR A 10 2.06 -2.98 7.84
C TYR A 10 1.20 -4.10 7.31
N LEU A 11 1.02 -4.12 6.02
CA LEU A 11 0.21 -5.14 5.35
C LEU A 11 1.09 -5.95 4.41
N SER A 12 0.84 -7.25 4.37
CA SER A 12 1.50 -8.09 3.37
C SER A 12 1.02 -7.65 1.98
N VAL A 13 1.73 -8.10 0.95
CA VAL A 13 1.31 -7.78 -0.41
C VAL A 13 -0.12 -8.25 -0.66
N ALA A 14 -0.44 -9.45 -0.22
CA ALA A 14 -1.78 -9.98 -0.41
C ALA A 14 -2.83 -9.13 0.29
N SER A 15 -2.56 -8.75 1.53
CA SER A 15 -3.50 -7.94 2.30
C SER A 15 -3.64 -6.55 1.70
N ALA A 16 -2.54 -5.96 1.25
CA ALA A 16 -2.58 -4.64 0.64
C ALA A 16 -3.38 -4.67 -0.66
N ALA A 17 -3.16 -5.71 -1.46
CA ALA A 17 -3.90 -5.84 -2.72
C ALA A 17 -5.40 -5.97 -2.45
N LYS A 18 -5.74 -6.75 -1.43
CA LYS A 18 -7.14 -6.93 -1.08
C LYS A 18 -7.74 -5.62 -0.60
N ALA A 19 -7.01 -4.88 0.22
CA ALA A 19 -7.50 -3.59 0.72
C ALA A 19 -7.69 -2.59 -0.41
N LEU A 20 -6.86 -2.67 -1.43
CA LEU A 20 -6.95 -1.77 -2.58
C LEU A 20 -7.86 -2.31 -3.68
N HIS A 21 -8.38 -3.50 -3.50
CA HIS A 21 -9.27 -4.13 -4.50
C HIS A 21 -8.56 -4.33 -5.84
N VAL A 22 -7.29 -4.71 -5.78
CA VAL A 22 -6.54 -5.02 -6.98
C VAL A 22 -5.89 -6.38 -6.83
N HIS A 23 -5.47 -6.96 -7.94
CA HIS A 23 -4.78 -8.23 -7.91
C HIS A 23 -3.35 -8.03 -7.41
N PRO A 24 -2.78 -9.01 -6.66
CA PRO A 24 -1.39 -8.88 -6.21
C PRO A 24 -0.40 -8.64 -7.35
N HIS A 25 -0.65 -9.18 -8.53
CA HIS A 25 0.21 -8.92 -9.68
C HIS A 25 0.18 -7.45 -10.07
N THR A 26 -0.94 -6.81 -9.89
CA THR A 26 -1.06 -5.39 -10.18
C THR A 26 -0.16 -4.59 -9.27
N LEU A 27 -0.17 -4.93 -7.97
CA LEU A 27 0.71 -4.25 -7.02
C LEU A 27 2.18 -4.47 -7.37
N LYS A 28 2.52 -5.68 -7.78
CA LYS A 28 3.90 -5.99 -8.16
C LYS A 28 4.32 -5.15 -9.35
N ARG A 29 3.45 -5.01 -10.33
CA ARG A 29 3.74 -4.22 -11.51
C ARG A 29 3.88 -2.75 -11.16
N TRP A 30 3.01 -2.26 -10.26
CA TRP A 30 3.10 -0.88 -9.80
C TRP A 30 4.45 -0.63 -9.15
N ARG A 31 4.89 -1.56 -8.30
CA ARG A 31 6.17 -1.40 -7.62
C ARG A 31 7.31 -1.28 -8.62
N TRP A 32 7.28 -2.11 -9.65
CA TRP A 32 8.32 -2.06 -10.67
C TRP A 32 8.32 -0.75 -11.43
N ASN A 33 7.17 -0.14 -11.57
CA ASN A 33 7.04 1.11 -12.29
C ASN A 33 7.08 2.33 -11.38
N ASN A 34 7.42 2.14 -10.11
CA ASN A 34 7.45 3.21 -9.12
C ASN A 34 6.14 3.96 -9.05
N TYR A 35 5.05 3.24 -9.18
CA TYR A 35 3.70 3.80 -9.12
C TYR A 35 3.00 3.30 -7.88
N GLY A 36 2.17 4.15 -7.27
CA GLY A 36 1.39 3.77 -6.12
C GLY A 36 2.16 3.85 -4.83
N PRO A 37 1.62 3.28 -3.76
CA PRO A 37 2.31 3.29 -2.47
C PRO A 37 3.57 2.44 -2.56
N GLN A 38 4.63 2.88 -1.88
CA GLN A 38 5.91 2.19 -1.94
C GLN A 38 6.02 1.19 -0.81
N PRO A 39 6.42 -0.03 -1.10
CA PRO A 39 6.58 -1.04 -0.06
C PRO A 39 7.90 -0.94 0.66
N VAL A 40 7.97 -1.62 1.80
CA VAL A 40 9.19 -1.73 2.59
C VAL A 40 9.57 -3.20 2.65
N LYS A 41 10.85 -3.48 2.49
CA LYS A 41 11.32 -4.86 2.55
C LYS A 41 11.79 -5.19 3.95
N VAL A 42 11.18 -6.21 4.54
CA VAL A 42 11.53 -6.64 5.90
C VAL A 42 11.73 -8.15 5.86
N GLY A 43 12.93 -8.59 6.20
CA GLY A 43 13.21 -10.01 6.27
C GLY A 43 12.93 -10.76 4.97
N GLY A 44 13.20 -10.14 3.85
CA GLY A 44 12.99 -10.78 2.56
C GLY A 44 11.57 -10.69 2.04
N ARG A 45 10.69 -10.07 2.78
CA ARG A 45 9.29 -9.91 2.38
C ARG A 45 8.96 -8.45 2.20
N MET A 46 8.01 -8.20 1.31
CA MET A 46 7.56 -6.84 1.07
C MET A 46 6.31 -6.56 1.90
N TYR A 47 6.30 -5.39 2.51
CA TYR A 47 5.16 -4.93 3.30
C TYR A 47 4.78 -3.54 2.85
N TYR A 48 3.49 -3.25 2.93
CA TYR A 48 2.99 -1.91 2.64
C TYR A 48 2.50 -1.29 3.93
N ARG A 49 2.89 -0.06 4.16
CA ARG A 49 2.45 0.63 5.35
C ARG A 49 1.05 1.17 5.13
N ALA A 50 0.14 0.82 6.02
CA ALA A 50 -1.27 1.21 5.86
C ALA A 50 -1.43 2.72 5.73
N SER A 51 -0.69 3.48 6.53
CA SER A 51 -0.79 4.92 6.47
C SER A 51 -0.31 5.49 5.12
N GLU A 52 0.68 4.85 4.52
CA GLU A 52 1.17 5.29 3.22
C GLU A 52 0.18 4.95 2.12
N ILE A 53 -0.48 3.81 2.23
CA ILE A 53 -1.52 3.46 1.28
C ILE A 53 -2.63 4.49 1.35
N GLN A 54 -3.03 4.84 2.54
CA GLN A 54 -4.11 5.79 2.72
C GLN A 54 -3.73 7.16 2.18
N ARG A 55 -2.51 7.59 2.45
CA ARG A 55 -2.04 8.88 1.95
C ARG A 55 -2.07 8.90 0.43
N TRP A 56 -1.62 7.80 -0.18
CA TRP A 56 -1.61 7.70 -1.64
C TRP A 56 -3.02 7.76 -2.20
N LEU A 57 -3.94 7.05 -1.56
CA LEU A 57 -5.33 7.07 -2.00
C LEU A 57 -5.93 8.46 -1.88
N GLU A 58 -5.61 9.16 -0.82
CA GLU A 58 -6.12 10.52 -0.63
C GLU A 58 -5.61 11.45 -1.73
N SER A 59 -4.35 11.26 -2.13
CA SER A 59 -3.81 12.11 -3.19
C SER A 59 -4.53 11.84 -4.51
N LEU A 60 -4.90 10.59 -4.77
CA LEU A 60 -5.69 10.27 -5.95
C LEU A 60 -7.07 10.87 -5.87
N GLY A 61 -7.66 10.83 -4.69
CA GLY A 61 -8.98 11.39 -4.49
C GLY A 61 -8.99 12.89 -4.75
N GLU A 62 -7.97 13.58 -4.33
CA GLU A 62 -7.87 15.00 -4.58
C GLU A 62 -7.80 15.30 -6.07
N HIS A 63 -7.00 14.53 -6.77
CA HIS A 63 -6.91 14.68 -8.21
C HIS A 63 -8.21 14.35 -8.89
N ALA A 64 -8.86 13.28 -8.45
CA ALA A 64 -10.11 12.85 -9.04
C ALA A 64 -11.19 13.91 -8.86
N VAL A 65 -11.27 14.49 -7.67
CA VAL A 65 -12.26 15.54 -7.40
C VAL A 65 -12.02 16.73 -8.30
N THR A 66 -10.77 17.15 -8.44
CA THR A 66 -10.42 18.26 -9.29
C THR A 66 -10.80 17.97 -10.73
N ALA A 67 -10.52 16.77 -11.18
CA ALA A 67 -10.80 16.40 -12.56
C ALA A 67 -12.30 16.38 -12.85
N ARG A 68 -13.10 16.06 -11.85
CA ARG A 68 -14.55 15.96 -12.04
C ARG A 68 -15.22 17.29 -11.92
N ALA A 69 -14.62 18.17 -11.16
CA ALA A 69 -15.18 19.50 -11.04
C ALA A 69 -14.99 20.29 -12.31
#